data_e57e8e864e971eee7b86448ef5d837d2
#
_entry.id   e57e8e864e971eee7b86448ef5d837d2
#
_cell.length_a   1.000
_cell.length_b   1.000
_cell.length_c   1.000
_cell.angle_alpha   90.00
_cell.angle_beta   90.00
_cell.angle_gamma   90.00
#
_symmetry.space_group_name_H-M   'P 1'
#
loop_
_entity.id
_entity.type
_entity.pdbx_description
1 polymer ?
#
loop_
_entity_poly.entity_id
_entity_poly.type
_entity_poly.pdbx_seq_one_letter_code
_entity_poly.pdbx_strand_id
1 'polypeptide(L)' 'MRYSQDHKAQTHQRIIKEAAARFRRDGIGATGLQPLMKALGLTHGGFYSHFASKDELVEKALQAAGEELDAH' A
#
# COMPACT_ATOMS: atom_id res chain seq x y z
N MET A 1 9.91 8.47 21.55
CA MET A 1 11.08 7.86 20.91
C MET A 1 10.69 7.05 19.70
N ARG A 2 11.32 7.28 18.57
CA ARG A 2 10.94 6.63 17.33
C ARG A 2 12.07 5.76 16.81
N TYR A 3 11.72 4.59 16.31
CA TYR A 3 12.69 3.59 15.90
C TYR A 3 12.31 3.05 14.53
N SER A 4 13.09 2.08 14.07
CA SER A 4 12.89 1.47 12.79
C SER A 4 11.49 0.85 12.65
N GLN A 5 10.92 0.42 13.76
CA GLN A 5 9.59 -0.15 13.75
C GLN A 5 8.53 0.86 13.32
N ASP A 6 8.64 2.09 13.84
CA ASP A 6 7.71 3.16 13.44
C ASP A 6 7.91 3.54 12.00
N HIS A 7 9.16 3.56 11.54
CA HIS A 7 9.44 3.86 10.16
C HIS A 7 8.82 2.82 9.23
N LYS A 8 8.92 1.56 9.61
CA LYS A 8 8.33 0.48 8.83
C LYS A 8 6.81 0.60 8.77
N ALA A 9 6.20 0.95 9.90
CA ALA A 9 4.74 1.15 9.95
C ALA A 9 4.31 2.30 9.05
N GLN A 10 5.08 3.38 9.03
CA GLN A 10 4.77 4.51 8.15
C GLN A 10 4.87 4.11 6.69
N THR A 11 5.91 3.39 6.33
CA THR A 11 6.09 2.92 4.96
C THR A 11 4.94 1.99 4.57
N HIS A 12 4.56 1.09 5.47
CA HIS A 12 3.45 0.19 5.25
C HIS A 12 2.17 0.97 4.91
N GLN A 13 1.88 2.00 5.69
CA GLN A 13 0.70 2.82 5.47
C GLN A 13 0.79 3.60 4.16
N ARG A 14 1.97 4.09 3.81
CA ARG A 14 2.16 4.80 2.55
C ARG A 14 1.86 3.89 1.36
N ILE A 15 2.31 2.65 1.45
CA ILE A 15 2.03 1.68 0.39
C ILE A 15 0.53 1.46 0.25
N ILE A 16 -0.15 1.29 1.36
CA ILE A 16 -1.59 1.05 1.35
C ILE A 16 -2.34 2.24 0.77
N LYS A 17 -1.99 3.45 1.19
CA LYS A 17 -2.67 4.65 0.72
C LYS A 17 -2.46 4.85 -0.78
N GLU A 18 -1.24 4.70 -1.23
CA GLU A 18 -0.95 4.88 -2.65
C GLU A 18 -1.63 3.80 -3.48
N ALA A 19 -1.61 2.56 -2.99
CA ALA A 19 -2.27 1.47 -3.68
C ALA A 19 -3.77 1.71 -3.80
N ALA A 20 -4.40 2.14 -2.71
CA ALA A 20 -5.83 2.40 -2.72
C ALA A 20 -6.19 3.48 -3.74
N ALA A 21 -5.39 4.54 -3.80
CA ALA A 21 -5.62 5.61 -4.76
C ALA A 21 -5.50 5.12 -6.19
N ARG A 22 -4.48 4.30 -6.46
CA ARG A 22 -4.27 3.78 -7.81
C ARG A 22 -5.33 2.77 -8.20
N PHE A 23 -5.74 1.93 -7.25
CA PHE A 23 -6.81 0.97 -7.51
C PHE A 23 -8.12 1.68 -7.88
N ARG A 24 -8.39 2.79 -7.21
CA ARG A 24 -9.58 3.58 -7.49
C ARG A 24 -9.51 4.27 -8.84
N ARG A 25 -8.33 4.77 -9.19
CA ARG A 25 -8.16 5.51 -10.43
C ARG A 25 -8.08 4.60 -11.65
N ASP A 26 -7.28 3.54 -11.54
CA ASP A 26 -6.93 2.70 -12.70
C ASP A 26 -7.54 1.31 -12.65
N GLY A 27 -8.05 0.89 -11.50
CA GLY A 27 -8.53 -0.46 -11.31
C GLY A 27 -7.44 -1.37 -10.77
N ILE A 28 -7.86 -2.39 -10.02
CA ILE A 28 -6.92 -3.31 -9.37
C ILE A 28 -6.08 -4.05 -10.39
N GLY A 29 -6.72 -4.52 -11.45
CA GLY A 29 -6.03 -5.31 -12.47
C GLY A 29 -5.02 -4.51 -13.27
N ALA A 30 -5.24 -3.18 -13.40
CA ALA A 30 -4.35 -2.32 -14.16
C ALA A 30 -3.19 -1.77 -13.31
N THR A 31 -3.24 -1.94 -12.01
CA THR A 31 -2.22 -1.41 -11.12
C THR A 31 -1.11 -2.43 -10.92
N GLY A 32 0.09 -2.12 -11.41
CA GLY A 32 1.24 -2.99 -11.25
C GLY A 32 2.02 -2.65 -9.99
N LEU A 33 2.72 -3.66 -9.44
CA LEU A 33 3.52 -3.46 -8.24
C LEU A 33 4.77 -2.65 -8.50
N GLN A 34 5.42 -2.87 -9.63
CA GLN A 34 6.67 -2.15 -9.93
C GLN A 34 6.45 -0.65 -10.03
N PRO A 35 5.47 -0.18 -10.82
CA PRO A 35 5.22 1.28 -10.86
C PRO A 35 4.82 1.84 -9.51
N LEU A 36 4.07 1.06 -8.72
CA LEU A 36 3.68 1.49 -7.40
C LEU A 36 4.88 1.69 -6.49
N MET A 37 5.77 0.70 -6.46
CA MET A 37 6.97 0.78 -5.62
C MET A 37 7.88 1.91 -6.09
N LYS A 38 8.01 2.07 -7.40
CA LYS A 38 8.84 3.11 -7.96
C LYS A 38 8.32 4.50 -7.56
N ALA A 39 7.02 4.68 -7.60
CA ALA A 39 6.42 5.95 -7.21
C ALA A 39 6.67 6.29 -5.74
N LEU A 40 6.82 5.26 -4.92
CA LEU A 40 7.07 5.43 -3.49
C LEU A 40 8.56 5.49 -3.15
N GLY A 41 9.42 5.34 -4.16
CA GLY A 41 10.86 5.31 -3.92
C GLY A 41 11.34 4.01 -3.30
N LEU A 42 10.60 2.94 -3.50
CA LEU A 42 10.92 1.64 -2.90
C LEU A 42 11.28 0.63 -3.97
N THR A 43 11.99 -0.42 -3.57
CA THR A 43 12.30 -1.51 -4.49
C THR A 43 11.16 -2.52 -4.51
N HIS A 44 11.10 -3.31 -5.59
CA HIS A 44 10.11 -4.37 -5.68
C HIS A 44 10.28 -5.38 -4.53
N GLY A 45 11.53 -5.67 -4.18
CA GLY A 45 11.80 -6.55 -3.04
C GLY A 45 11.31 -5.98 -1.73
N GLY A 46 11.34 -4.66 -1.60
CA GLY A 46 10.85 -3.99 -0.40
C GLY A 46 9.36 -4.22 -0.18
N PHE A 47 8.60 -4.39 -1.27
CA PHE A 47 7.19 -4.71 -1.15
C PHE A 47 6.97 -6.00 -0.35
N TYR A 48 7.78 -7.01 -0.64
CA TYR A 48 7.59 -8.32 -0.02
C TYR A 48 8.02 -8.38 1.44
N SER A 49 8.66 -7.33 1.94
CA SER A 49 8.90 -7.24 3.37
C SER A 49 7.68 -6.74 4.12
N HIS A 50 6.69 -6.22 3.39
CA HIS A 50 5.45 -5.71 3.99
C HIS A 50 4.24 -6.59 3.68
N PHE A 51 4.20 -7.19 2.51
CA PHE A 51 3.04 -7.97 2.07
C PHE A 51 3.51 -9.25 1.40
N ALA A 52 2.79 -10.33 1.66
CA ALA A 52 3.15 -11.62 1.07
C ALA A 52 2.84 -11.65 -0.43
N SER A 53 1.83 -10.91 -0.87
CA SER A 53 1.42 -10.92 -2.26
C SER A 53 0.62 -9.67 -2.57
N LYS A 54 0.36 -9.46 -3.87
CA LYS A 54 -0.50 -8.34 -4.29
C LYS A 54 -1.91 -8.51 -3.72
N ASP A 55 -2.38 -9.74 -3.61
CA ASP A 55 -3.71 -9.99 -3.07
C ASP A 55 -3.84 -9.48 -1.65
N GLU A 56 -2.80 -9.66 -0.85
CA GLU A 56 -2.82 -9.14 0.51
C GLU A 56 -2.88 -7.62 0.50
N LEU A 57 -2.13 -6.99 -0.39
CA LEU A 57 -2.17 -5.54 -0.52
C LEU A 57 -3.55 -5.05 -0.92
N VAL A 58 -4.18 -5.73 -1.87
CA VAL A 58 -5.54 -5.39 -2.30
C VAL A 58 -6.49 -5.43 -1.12
N GLU A 59 -6.41 -6.49 -0.33
CA GLU A 59 -7.27 -6.65 0.84
C GLU A 59 -7.08 -5.50 1.83
N LYS A 60 -5.82 -5.17 2.11
CA LYS A 60 -5.53 -4.09 3.05
C LYS A 60 -5.98 -2.74 2.51
N ALA A 61 -5.81 -2.52 1.22
CA ALA A 61 -6.23 -1.26 0.60
C ALA A 61 -7.74 -1.11 0.65
N LEU A 62 -8.47 -2.20 0.44
CA LEU A 62 -9.93 -2.17 0.51
C LEU A 62 -10.41 -1.89 1.93
N GLN A 63 -9.74 -2.48 2.92
CA GLN A 63 -10.07 -2.22 4.31
C GLN A 63 -9.85 -0.75 4.65
N ALA A 64 -8.73 -0.19 4.20
CA ALA A 64 -8.43 1.21 4.48
C ALA A 64 -9.46 2.13 3.84
N ALA A 65 -9.88 1.82 2.61
CA ALA A 65 -10.89 2.62 1.94
C ALA A 65 -12.23 2.55 2.66
N GLY A 66 -12.57 1.36 3.16
CA GLY A 66 -13.80 1.18 3.92
C GLY A 66 -13.77 1.97 5.21
N GLU A 67 -12.64 1.96 5.88
CA GLU A 67 -12.49 2.72 7.12
C GLU A 67 -12.62 4.22 6.89
N GLU A 68 -12.08 4.70 5.78
CA GLU A 68 -12.20 6.11 5.43
C GLU A 68 -13.66 6.49 5.22
N LEU A 69 -14.42 5.64 4.53
CA LEU A 69 -15.82 5.90 4.31
C LEU A 69 -16.60 5.88 5.61
N ASP A 70 -16.25 4.96 6.50
CA ASP A 70 -16.93 4.85 7.78
C ASP A 70 -16.62 6.04 8.69
N ALA A 71 -15.48 6.69 8.49
CA ALA A 71 -15.08 7.83 9.29
C ALA A 71 -15.96 9.05 9.05
N HIS A 72 -16.74 9.04 8.00
CA HIS A 72 -17.67 10.13 7.70
C HIS A 72 -19.02 9.83 8.28
#